data_4735006137d3d99a2fc498e7e4ab9e2a
#
_entry.id   4735006137d3d99a2fc498e7e4ab9e2a
#
_cell.length_a   1.000
_cell.length_b   1.000
_cell.length_c   1.000
_cell.angle_alpha   90.00
_cell.angle_beta   90.00
_cell.angle_gamma   90.00
#
_symmetry.space_group_name_H-M   'P 1'
#
loop_
_entity.id
_entity.type
_entity.pdbx_description
1 polymer ?
#
loop_
_entity_poly.entity_id
_entity_poly.type
_entity_poly.pdbx_seq_one_letter_code
_entity_poly.pdbx_strand_id
1 'polypeptide(L)'
;MGKLAVLMVTAFVDMMGILIVAPLLPFVTTKLLGKGPLWSALDALGMGGGGMVVALLVMMFSVAQLVSAPFWGRISDRYGRRPALMIGLGASAIAYVIFAYANSLELLLLCRIVQGAGGGTVGVVQAYVADATEPKDRAKALGWLSAATNLGVVIGPAIGSWSLSLGPQGPGLVAALISSTNILFAWRYVTESHDAAAMHASGKKVRGSREAVRRVISHANEPASRLIWIYSITMGAFQGMLAVLALFLAYKFAVTEHNIGYFFTYVGAISVITRAFVLGKMVDWFGEPRLSRVGMVMLAIGLAALPLSPSIPILALTVALVPLGTAFTFPCVTGLLSQIVPNHERGLYMGVQQTFGGLARVVAPLYAGWTFDHLGHGVPFFTGGLLVLSAIFLGLDMEKYRAGAAAVATK
;
A
#
# COMPACT_ATOMS: atom_id res chain seq x y z
N MET A 1 -9.59 17.32 -22.25
CA MET A 1 -8.78 16.23 -21.65
C MET A 1 -9.50 14.91 -21.85
N GLY A 2 -8.81 13.85 -22.28
CA GLY A 2 -9.43 12.52 -22.37
C GLY A 2 -9.86 12.02 -20.98
N LYS A 3 -10.94 11.26 -20.88
CA LYS A 3 -11.48 10.73 -19.62
C LYS A 3 -10.41 10.04 -18.74
N LEU A 4 -9.49 9.30 -19.37
CA LEU A 4 -8.39 8.61 -18.68
C LEU A 4 -7.39 9.59 -18.05
N ALA A 5 -7.02 10.68 -18.74
CA ALA A 5 -6.09 11.66 -18.19
C ALA A 5 -6.65 12.34 -16.93
N VAL A 6 -7.96 12.61 -16.91
CA VAL A 6 -8.63 13.18 -15.73
C VAL A 6 -8.52 12.22 -14.53
N LEU A 7 -8.77 10.92 -14.75
CA LEU A 7 -8.64 9.91 -13.69
C LEU A 7 -7.21 9.74 -13.19
N MET A 8 -6.24 9.79 -14.09
CA MET A 8 -4.82 9.72 -13.72
C MET A 8 -4.40 10.90 -12.84
N VAL A 9 -4.83 12.13 -13.21
CA VAL A 9 -4.59 13.33 -12.39
C VAL A 9 -5.28 13.18 -11.03
N THR A 10 -6.55 12.77 -11.00
CA THR A 10 -7.30 12.57 -9.76
C THR A 10 -6.60 11.54 -8.83
N ALA A 11 -6.17 10.40 -9.39
CA ALA A 11 -5.48 9.36 -8.62
C ALA A 11 -4.08 9.78 -8.15
N PHE A 12 -3.35 10.52 -8.97
CA PHE A 12 -2.06 11.13 -8.61
C PHE A 12 -2.21 12.07 -7.41
N VAL A 13 -3.18 12.98 -7.48
CA VAL A 13 -3.42 13.99 -6.43
C VAL A 13 -3.92 13.35 -5.14
N ASP A 14 -4.79 12.33 -5.23
CA ASP A 14 -5.28 11.59 -4.06
C ASP A 14 -4.12 10.87 -3.34
N MET A 15 -3.28 10.16 -4.09
CA MET A 15 -2.12 9.47 -3.53
C MET A 15 -1.09 10.44 -2.94
N MET A 16 -0.87 11.57 -3.58
CA MET A 16 -0.01 12.65 -3.08
C MET A 16 -0.52 13.17 -1.73
N GLY A 17 -1.83 13.42 -1.59
CA GLY A 17 -2.44 13.85 -0.32
C GLY A 17 -2.20 12.87 0.82
N ILE A 18 -2.36 11.56 0.57
CA ILE A 18 -2.06 10.52 1.56
C ILE A 18 -0.61 10.58 2.01
N LEU A 19 0.31 10.75 1.08
CA LEU A 19 1.76 10.72 1.36
C LEU A 19 2.32 12.05 1.90
N ILE A 20 1.60 13.15 1.82
CA ILE A 20 1.91 14.39 2.56
C ILE A 20 1.86 14.12 4.08
N VAL A 21 0.85 13.39 4.54
CA VAL A 21 0.56 13.19 5.97
C VAL A 21 1.23 11.94 6.55
N ALA A 22 1.27 10.84 5.78
CA ALA A 22 1.67 9.53 6.27
C ALA A 22 3.09 9.48 6.91
N PRO A 23 4.14 10.08 6.33
CA PRO A 23 5.48 10.10 6.95
C PRO A 23 5.58 10.94 8.22
N LEU A 24 4.67 11.89 8.41
CA LEU A 24 4.65 12.81 9.55
C LEU A 24 3.87 12.23 10.73
N LEU A 25 3.01 11.24 10.49
CA LEU A 25 2.17 10.63 11.51
C LEU A 25 2.95 10.17 12.76
N PRO A 26 4.09 9.48 12.66
CA PRO A 26 4.87 9.06 13.82
C PRO A 26 5.34 10.26 14.68
N PHE A 27 5.77 11.35 14.06
CA PHE A 27 6.23 12.55 14.77
C PHE A 27 5.09 13.27 15.51
N VAL A 28 3.91 13.38 14.86
CA VAL A 28 2.73 13.97 15.53
C VAL A 28 2.28 13.06 16.67
N THR A 29 2.30 11.75 16.46
CA THR A 29 1.91 10.77 17.49
C THR A 29 2.80 10.88 18.73
N THR A 30 4.13 10.93 18.56
CA THR A 30 5.06 10.99 19.68
C THR A 30 4.89 12.27 20.54
N LYS A 31 4.47 13.39 19.95
CA LYS A 31 4.15 14.63 20.67
C LYS A 31 2.89 14.52 21.55
N LEU A 32 2.04 13.54 21.28
CA LEU A 32 0.76 13.31 21.98
C LEU A 32 0.82 12.15 22.98
N LEU A 33 1.93 11.42 23.05
CA LEU A 33 2.12 10.38 24.06
C LEU A 33 2.08 10.99 25.46
N GLY A 34 1.59 10.21 26.42
CA GLY A 34 1.39 10.68 27.81
C GLY A 34 0.16 11.54 28.02
N LYS A 35 -0.68 11.74 27.00
CA LYS A 35 -1.83 12.64 27.07
C LYS A 35 -3.12 11.95 26.65
N GLY A 36 -4.18 12.20 27.37
CA GLY A 36 -5.55 11.81 27.03
C GLY A 36 -5.94 10.40 27.47
N PRO A 37 -7.27 10.11 27.45
CA PRO A 37 -7.83 8.86 27.96
C PRO A 37 -7.43 7.65 27.11
N LEU A 38 -7.29 7.81 25.78
CA LEU A 38 -6.88 6.71 24.90
C LEU A 38 -5.45 6.26 25.23
N TRP A 39 -4.51 7.21 25.40
CA TRP A 39 -3.16 6.85 25.78
C TRP A 39 -3.13 6.13 27.15
N SER A 40 -3.85 6.66 28.15
CA SER A 40 -3.91 6.05 29.48
C SER A 40 -4.46 4.61 29.44
N ALA A 41 -5.48 4.37 28.60
CA ALA A 41 -6.03 3.03 28.42
C ALA A 41 -5.04 2.08 27.72
N LEU A 42 -4.32 2.56 26.71
CA LEU A 42 -3.29 1.78 26.03
C LEU A 42 -2.10 1.47 26.94
N ASP A 43 -1.67 2.46 27.74
CA ASP A 43 -0.55 2.31 28.67
C ASP A 43 -0.88 1.30 29.76
N ALA A 44 -2.11 1.33 30.31
CA ALA A 44 -2.59 0.33 31.25
C ALA A 44 -2.58 -1.11 30.70
N LEU A 45 -2.65 -1.26 29.36
CA LEU A 45 -2.55 -2.54 28.66
C LEU A 45 -1.11 -2.88 28.24
N GLY A 46 -0.11 -2.08 28.63
CA GLY A 46 1.28 -2.22 28.18
C GLY A 46 1.51 -1.86 26.72
N MET A 47 0.61 -1.08 26.12
CA MET A 47 0.61 -0.68 24.71
C MET A 47 0.87 0.83 24.52
N GLY A 48 1.30 1.55 25.56
CA GLY A 48 1.53 3.00 25.54
C GLY A 48 2.82 3.44 24.82
N GLY A 49 3.66 2.52 24.37
CA GLY A 49 4.89 2.81 23.66
C GLY A 49 4.67 3.47 22.29
N GLY A 50 5.64 4.29 21.85
CA GLY A 50 5.52 5.06 20.62
C GLY A 50 5.38 4.19 19.37
N GLY A 51 6.10 3.09 19.29
CA GLY A 51 6.00 2.13 18.20
C GLY A 51 4.63 1.48 18.11
N MET A 52 4.09 1.06 19.25
CA MET A 52 2.78 0.41 19.31
C MET A 52 1.63 1.36 19.00
N VAL A 53 1.67 2.60 19.52
CA VAL A 53 0.63 3.60 19.23
C VAL A 53 0.63 3.98 17.75
N VAL A 54 1.79 4.21 17.14
CA VAL A 54 1.89 4.47 15.69
C VAL A 54 1.39 3.27 14.89
N ALA A 55 1.78 2.06 15.27
CA ALA A 55 1.33 0.82 14.61
C ALA A 55 -0.19 0.66 14.68
N LEU A 56 -0.81 0.99 15.81
CA LEU A 56 -2.26 0.99 15.98
C LEU A 56 -2.95 1.96 15.02
N LEU A 57 -2.43 3.18 14.87
CA LEU A 57 -2.97 4.18 13.93
C LEU A 57 -2.86 3.72 12.46
N VAL A 58 -1.74 3.08 12.09
CA VAL A 58 -1.53 2.50 10.76
C VAL A 58 -2.46 1.31 10.53
N MET A 59 -2.62 0.45 11.53
CA MET A 59 -3.54 -0.68 11.49
C MET A 59 -4.99 -0.21 11.32
N MET A 60 -5.43 0.77 12.09
CA MET A 60 -6.82 1.26 12.04
C MET A 60 -7.19 1.84 10.67
N PHE A 61 -6.25 2.55 10.01
CA PHE A 61 -6.42 2.93 8.61
C PHE A 61 -6.63 1.70 7.71
N SER A 62 -5.79 0.69 7.85
CA SER A 62 -5.85 -0.53 7.03
C SER A 62 -7.11 -1.36 7.27
N VAL A 63 -7.56 -1.45 8.53
CA VAL A 63 -8.82 -2.11 8.91
C VAL A 63 -10.01 -1.37 8.30
N ALA A 64 -10.06 -0.05 8.48
CA ALA A 64 -11.14 0.77 7.94
C ALA A 64 -11.22 0.65 6.40
N GLN A 65 -10.07 0.63 5.71
CA GLN A 65 -9.98 0.44 4.27
C GLN A 65 -10.45 -0.97 3.85
N LEU A 66 -10.01 -2.01 4.55
CA LEU A 66 -10.36 -3.40 4.25
C LEU A 66 -11.86 -3.66 4.43
N VAL A 67 -12.45 -3.10 5.49
CA VAL A 67 -13.88 -3.22 5.78
C VAL A 67 -14.71 -2.39 4.81
N SER A 68 -14.28 -1.18 4.46
CA SER A 68 -15.04 -0.28 3.58
C SER A 68 -14.97 -0.66 2.09
N ALA A 69 -13.90 -1.31 1.63
CA ALA A 69 -13.70 -1.62 0.21
C ALA A 69 -14.87 -2.38 -0.45
N PRO A 70 -15.48 -3.43 0.16
CA PRO A 70 -16.65 -4.10 -0.42
C PRO A 70 -17.91 -3.22 -0.44
N PHE A 71 -18.04 -2.26 0.49
CA PHE A 71 -19.14 -1.28 0.49
C PHE A 71 -18.98 -0.29 -0.67
N TRP A 72 -17.77 0.22 -0.88
CA TRP A 72 -17.46 1.10 -2.01
C TRP A 72 -17.70 0.43 -3.36
N GLY A 73 -17.32 -0.85 -3.51
CA GLY A 73 -17.66 -1.62 -4.70
C GLY A 73 -19.15 -1.63 -4.96
N ARG A 74 -19.98 -2.01 -3.96
CA ARG A 74 -21.44 -2.07 -4.09
C ARG A 74 -22.09 -0.70 -4.34
N ILE A 75 -21.63 0.34 -3.63
CA ILE A 75 -22.11 1.72 -3.82
C ILE A 75 -21.81 2.17 -5.24
N SER A 76 -20.58 1.95 -5.69
CA SER A 76 -20.08 2.31 -7.01
C SER A 76 -20.82 1.56 -8.13
N ASP A 77 -21.16 0.29 -7.93
CA ASP A 77 -21.95 -0.51 -8.88
C ASP A 77 -23.42 -0.10 -8.92
N ARG A 78 -23.99 0.40 -7.80
CA ARG A 78 -25.41 0.77 -7.71
C ARG A 78 -25.67 2.22 -8.09
N TYR A 79 -24.83 3.13 -7.63
CA TYR A 79 -25.04 4.59 -7.75
C TYR A 79 -24.11 5.25 -8.77
N GLY A 80 -23.17 4.50 -9.34
CA GLY A 80 -22.20 4.98 -10.31
C GLY A 80 -20.79 5.21 -9.71
N ARG A 81 -19.81 5.24 -10.61
CA ARG A 81 -18.38 5.39 -10.26
C ARG A 81 -18.08 6.79 -9.72
N ARG A 82 -18.67 7.82 -10.35
CA ARG A 82 -18.41 9.22 -10.03
C ARG A 82 -18.84 9.59 -8.61
N PRO A 83 -20.08 9.31 -8.13
CA PRO A 83 -20.50 9.63 -6.76
C PRO A 83 -19.61 8.93 -5.71
N ALA A 84 -19.30 7.65 -5.92
CA ALA A 84 -18.44 6.89 -5.01
C ALA A 84 -17.05 7.54 -4.87
N LEU A 85 -16.45 7.95 -6.00
CA LEU A 85 -15.16 8.64 -6.01
C LEU A 85 -15.24 10.00 -5.28
N MET A 86 -16.29 10.79 -5.50
CA MET A 86 -16.47 12.10 -4.85
C MET A 86 -16.55 11.97 -3.32
N ILE A 87 -17.34 11.01 -2.83
CA ILE A 87 -17.49 10.78 -1.39
C ILE A 87 -16.16 10.36 -0.77
N GLY A 88 -15.41 9.47 -1.43
CA GLY A 88 -14.10 9.03 -0.94
C GLY A 88 -13.06 10.16 -0.87
N LEU A 89 -12.98 11.00 -1.91
CA LEU A 89 -12.13 12.20 -1.90
C LEU A 89 -12.57 13.18 -0.81
N GLY A 90 -13.89 13.34 -0.59
CA GLY A 90 -14.43 14.15 0.50
C GLY A 90 -14.03 13.64 1.87
N ALA A 91 -14.09 12.32 2.10
CA ALA A 91 -13.62 11.71 3.34
C ALA A 91 -12.12 11.96 3.57
N SER A 92 -11.29 11.87 2.51
CA SER A 92 -9.87 12.19 2.58
C SER A 92 -9.64 13.66 2.96
N ALA A 93 -10.36 14.60 2.33
CA ALA A 93 -10.23 16.03 2.64
C ALA A 93 -10.59 16.33 4.11
N ILE A 94 -11.69 15.75 4.61
CA ILE A 94 -12.11 15.86 6.02
C ILE A 94 -11.03 15.29 6.95
N ALA A 95 -10.50 14.11 6.63
CA ALA A 95 -9.45 13.49 7.42
C ALA A 95 -8.19 14.35 7.52
N TYR A 96 -7.80 15.06 6.45
CA TYR A 96 -6.64 15.95 6.46
C TYR A 96 -6.89 17.19 7.32
N VAL A 97 -8.11 17.73 7.34
CA VAL A 97 -8.48 18.82 8.26
C VAL A 97 -8.41 18.32 9.71
N ILE A 98 -8.94 17.13 10.01
CA ILE A 98 -8.82 16.53 11.35
C ILE A 98 -7.34 16.37 11.72
N PHE A 99 -6.49 15.90 10.81
CA PHE A 99 -5.06 15.76 11.05
C PHE A 99 -4.39 17.11 11.36
N ALA A 100 -4.74 18.17 10.63
CA ALA A 100 -4.17 19.51 10.82
C ALA A 100 -4.38 20.05 12.24
N TYR A 101 -5.53 19.74 12.82
CA TYR A 101 -5.93 20.22 14.15
C TYR A 101 -5.91 19.14 15.23
N ALA A 102 -5.30 17.97 14.93
CA ALA A 102 -5.23 16.87 15.88
C ALA A 102 -4.33 17.23 17.07
N ASN A 103 -4.94 17.39 18.22
CA ASN A 103 -4.30 17.69 19.50
C ASN A 103 -4.43 16.53 20.52
N SER A 104 -5.00 15.41 20.10
CA SER A 104 -5.15 14.18 20.88
C SER A 104 -5.01 12.94 20.02
N LEU A 105 -4.70 11.80 20.65
CA LEU A 105 -4.62 10.50 19.96
C LEU A 105 -5.97 10.05 19.42
N GLU A 106 -7.07 10.40 20.09
CA GLU A 106 -8.44 10.11 19.65
C GLU A 106 -8.73 10.78 18.30
N LEU A 107 -8.33 12.06 18.14
CA LEU A 107 -8.50 12.77 16.87
C LEU A 107 -7.61 12.18 15.76
N LEU A 108 -6.37 11.76 16.08
CA LEU A 108 -5.53 11.03 15.12
C LEU A 108 -6.15 9.70 14.73
N LEU A 109 -6.72 8.97 15.68
CA LEU A 109 -7.41 7.71 15.43
C LEU A 109 -8.64 7.94 14.54
N LEU A 110 -9.45 8.94 14.85
CA LEU A 110 -10.61 9.32 14.01
C LEU A 110 -10.17 9.69 12.60
N CYS A 111 -9.11 10.50 12.48
CA CYS A 111 -8.50 10.82 11.17
C CYS A 111 -8.14 9.54 10.39
N ARG A 112 -7.48 8.56 11.02
CA ARG A 112 -7.09 7.30 10.37
C ARG A 112 -8.29 6.47 9.95
N ILE A 113 -9.33 6.39 10.78
CA ILE A 113 -10.58 5.66 10.46
C ILE A 113 -11.29 6.34 9.28
N VAL A 114 -11.48 7.65 9.31
CA VAL A 114 -12.17 8.39 8.23
C VAL A 114 -11.40 8.28 6.91
N GLN A 115 -10.06 8.45 6.96
CA GLN A 115 -9.21 8.33 5.78
C GLN A 115 -9.21 6.90 5.22
N GLY A 116 -9.12 5.89 6.09
CA GLY A 116 -9.17 4.48 5.68
C GLY A 116 -10.52 4.13 5.08
N ALA A 117 -11.62 4.57 5.70
CA ALA A 117 -12.97 4.36 5.20
C ALA A 117 -13.16 5.00 3.81
N GLY A 118 -12.60 6.20 3.58
CA GLY A 118 -12.59 6.83 2.26
C GLY A 118 -11.65 6.16 1.25
N GLY A 119 -10.54 5.58 1.72
CA GLY A 119 -9.49 4.97 0.90
C GLY A 119 -9.89 3.70 0.12
N GLY A 120 -11.08 3.14 0.34
CA GLY A 120 -11.65 2.04 -0.45
C GLY A 120 -11.93 2.40 -1.93
N THR A 121 -11.82 3.69 -2.29
CA THR A 121 -12.02 4.22 -3.64
C THR A 121 -10.96 3.80 -4.66
N VAL A 122 -9.80 3.29 -4.26
CA VAL A 122 -8.77 2.78 -5.19
C VAL A 122 -9.35 1.73 -6.13
N GLY A 123 -10.16 0.79 -5.60
CA GLY A 123 -10.88 -0.19 -6.41
C GLY A 123 -11.89 0.45 -7.37
N VAL A 124 -12.56 1.53 -6.94
CA VAL A 124 -13.51 2.29 -7.77
C VAL A 124 -12.79 2.96 -8.95
N VAL A 125 -11.62 3.58 -8.72
CA VAL A 125 -10.81 4.20 -9.79
C VAL A 125 -10.34 3.14 -10.78
N GLN A 126 -9.86 1.98 -10.31
CA GLN A 126 -9.46 0.88 -11.18
C GLN A 126 -10.63 0.34 -12.02
N ALA A 127 -11.80 0.17 -11.39
CA ALA A 127 -13.01 -0.23 -12.09
C ALA A 127 -13.43 0.80 -13.14
N TYR A 128 -13.40 2.09 -12.80
CA TYR A 128 -13.69 3.17 -13.75
C TYR A 128 -12.75 3.10 -14.97
N VAL A 129 -11.44 2.96 -14.75
CA VAL A 129 -10.48 2.82 -15.86
C VAL A 129 -10.80 1.61 -16.71
N ALA A 130 -11.15 0.47 -16.08
CA ALA A 130 -11.52 -0.74 -16.80
C ALA A 130 -12.82 -0.58 -17.63
N ASP A 131 -13.81 0.16 -17.11
CA ASP A 131 -15.09 0.44 -17.78
C ASP A 131 -14.91 1.46 -18.94
N ALA A 132 -14.00 2.44 -18.78
CA ALA A 132 -13.73 3.49 -19.75
C ALA A 132 -12.74 3.09 -20.86
N THR A 133 -12.24 1.83 -20.87
CA THR A 133 -11.18 1.39 -21.78
C THR A 133 -11.57 0.09 -22.49
N GLU A 134 -11.28 0.01 -23.80
CA GLU A 134 -11.45 -1.23 -24.56
C GLU A 134 -10.60 -2.37 -23.96
N PRO A 135 -11.07 -3.64 -24.02
CA PRO A 135 -10.38 -4.77 -23.42
C PRO A 135 -8.90 -4.91 -23.83
N LYS A 136 -8.56 -4.59 -25.08
CA LYS A 136 -7.19 -4.63 -25.62
C LYS A 136 -6.24 -3.60 -24.99
N ASP A 137 -6.77 -2.42 -24.58
CA ASP A 137 -5.99 -1.29 -24.05
C ASP A 137 -6.06 -1.19 -22.52
N ARG A 138 -6.88 -2.02 -21.87
CA ARG A 138 -7.13 -1.99 -20.42
C ARG A 138 -5.86 -2.15 -19.58
N ALA A 139 -5.01 -3.09 -19.95
CA ALA A 139 -3.74 -3.31 -19.25
C ALA A 139 -2.82 -2.07 -19.31
N LYS A 140 -2.74 -1.44 -20.48
CA LYS A 140 -1.98 -0.19 -20.69
C LYS A 140 -2.55 0.96 -19.86
N ALA A 141 -3.87 1.13 -19.82
CA ALA A 141 -4.53 2.17 -19.04
C ALA A 141 -4.33 2.01 -17.53
N LEU A 142 -4.44 0.78 -17.01
CA LEU A 142 -4.12 0.46 -15.61
C LEU A 142 -2.63 0.66 -15.29
N GLY A 143 -1.74 0.40 -16.24
CA GLY A 143 -0.32 0.73 -16.14
C GLY A 143 -0.06 2.22 -15.98
N TRP A 144 -0.71 3.06 -16.78
CA TRP A 144 -0.64 4.52 -16.65
C TRP A 144 -1.23 5.02 -15.34
N LEU A 145 -2.34 4.44 -14.86
CA LEU A 145 -2.90 4.74 -13.55
C LEU A 145 -1.89 4.44 -12.44
N SER A 146 -1.24 3.28 -12.51
CA SER A 146 -0.20 2.92 -11.56
C SER A 146 0.99 3.88 -11.60
N ALA A 147 1.42 4.32 -12.79
CA ALA A 147 2.48 5.32 -12.93
C ALA A 147 2.09 6.66 -12.29
N ALA A 148 0.87 7.14 -12.53
CA ALA A 148 0.36 8.37 -11.94
C ALA A 148 0.31 8.30 -10.40
N THR A 149 -0.23 7.22 -9.84
CA THR A 149 -0.26 7.03 -8.37
C THR A 149 1.14 6.97 -7.76
N ASN A 150 2.09 6.30 -8.43
CA ASN A 150 3.48 6.23 -7.96
C ASN A 150 4.18 7.60 -7.99
N LEU A 151 3.87 8.48 -8.93
CA LEU A 151 4.37 9.87 -8.90
C LEU A 151 3.87 10.61 -7.65
N GLY A 152 2.63 10.39 -7.23
CA GLY A 152 2.10 10.93 -5.97
C GLY A 152 2.88 10.44 -4.75
N VAL A 153 3.28 9.16 -4.76
CA VAL A 153 4.13 8.57 -3.70
C VAL A 153 5.48 9.26 -3.60
N VAL A 154 6.07 9.70 -4.71
CA VAL A 154 7.38 10.40 -4.72
C VAL A 154 7.26 11.83 -4.24
N ILE A 155 6.26 12.56 -4.75
CA ILE A 155 6.15 14.02 -4.54
C ILE A 155 5.51 14.34 -3.18
N GLY A 156 4.55 13.53 -2.72
CA GLY A 156 3.79 13.77 -1.49
C GLY A 156 4.66 14.04 -0.27
N PRO A 157 5.62 13.16 0.07
CA PRO A 157 6.45 13.32 1.27
C PRO A 157 7.29 14.60 1.27
N ALA A 158 7.81 15.03 0.12
CA ALA A 158 8.57 16.28 0.00
C ALA A 158 7.68 17.49 0.28
N ILE A 159 6.46 17.52 -0.28
CA ILE A 159 5.47 18.57 0.00
C ILE A 159 5.09 18.54 1.50
N GLY A 160 4.94 17.35 2.09
CA GLY A 160 4.64 17.19 3.51
C GLY A 160 5.67 17.88 4.40
N SER A 161 6.94 17.57 4.22
CA SER A 161 8.02 18.20 4.99
C SER A 161 8.16 19.70 4.68
N TRP A 162 8.03 20.11 3.41
CA TRP A 162 8.06 21.53 3.05
C TRP A 162 6.92 22.32 3.69
N SER A 163 5.72 21.77 3.73
CA SER A 163 4.54 22.45 4.26
C SER A 163 4.58 22.71 5.77
N LEU A 164 5.50 22.08 6.52
CA LEU A 164 5.78 22.43 7.91
C LEU A 164 6.33 23.84 8.08
N SER A 165 6.92 24.45 7.02
CA SER A 165 7.31 25.85 7.04
C SER A 165 6.12 26.82 7.20
N LEU A 166 4.90 26.36 6.88
CA LEU A 166 3.65 27.08 7.07
C LEU A 166 3.06 26.92 8.49
N GLY A 167 3.78 26.22 9.37
CA GLY A 167 3.38 25.90 10.74
C GLY A 167 2.98 24.44 10.93
N PRO A 168 2.71 24.02 12.18
CA PRO A 168 2.39 22.62 12.51
C PRO A 168 1.15 22.07 11.80
N GLN A 169 0.18 22.94 11.48
CA GLN A 169 -1.04 22.58 10.74
C GLN A 169 -0.80 22.47 9.21
N GLY A 170 0.32 23.03 8.73
CA GLY A 170 0.63 23.16 7.30
C GLY A 170 0.42 21.88 6.50
N PRO A 171 0.99 20.74 6.89
CA PRO A 171 0.84 19.50 6.12
C PRO A 171 -0.61 19.04 5.94
N GLY A 172 -1.39 19.08 7.02
CA GLY A 172 -2.80 18.71 6.96
C GLY A 172 -3.63 19.69 6.12
N LEU A 173 -3.40 21.00 6.27
CA LEU A 173 -4.11 22.04 5.50
C LEU A 173 -3.74 22.00 4.02
N VAL A 174 -2.48 21.83 3.68
CA VAL A 174 -2.02 21.67 2.28
C VAL A 174 -2.62 20.42 1.66
N ALA A 175 -2.62 19.28 2.36
CA ALA A 175 -3.26 18.06 1.89
C ALA A 175 -4.79 18.24 1.70
N ALA A 176 -5.46 18.92 2.64
CA ALA A 176 -6.89 19.23 2.54
C ALA A 176 -7.20 20.15 1.36
N LEU A 177 -6.39 21.18 1.14
CA LEU A 177 -6.54 22.09 -0.01
C LEU A 177 -6.35 21.37 -1.33
N ILE A 178 -5.30 20.56 -1.45
CA ILE A 178 -5.02 19.74 -2.64
C ILE A 178 -6.16 18.76 -2.90
N SER A 179 -6.66 18.07 -1.86
CA SER A 179 -7.77 17.14 -1.97
C SER A 179 -9.08 17.86 -2.36
N SER A 180 -9.36 19.03 -1.78
CA SER A 180 -10.53 19.84 -2.13
C SER A 180 -10.48 20.34 -3.58
N THR A 181 -9.31 20.78 -4.04
CA THR A 181 -9.07 21.14 -5.43
C THR A 181 -9.28 19.94 -6.36
N ASN A 182 -8.82 18.75 -5.93
CA ASN A 182 -9.05 17.50 -6.66
C ASN A 182 -10.54 17.15 -6.75
N ILE A 183 -11.31 17.37 -5.69
CA ILE A 183 -12.76 17.18 -5.69
C ILE A 183 -13.42 18.10 -6.74
N LEU A 184 -13.07 19.39 -6.75
CA LEU A 184 -13.60 20.36 -7.72
C LEU A 184 -13.21 19.97 -9.16
N PHE A 185 -11.96 19.56 -9.36
CA PHE A 185 -11.47 19.09 -10.65
C PHE A 185 -12.23 17.83 -11.09
N ALA A 186 -12.34 16.83 -10.22
CA ALA A 186 -13.05 15.60 -10.52
C ALA A 186 -14.55 15.85 -10.74
N TRP A 187 -15.17 16.72 -9.94
CA TRP A 187 -16.58 17.12 -10.13
C TRP A 187 -16.82 17.75 -11.50
N ARG A 188 -15.90 18.57 -11.98
CA ARG A 188 -16.03 19.28 -13.27
C ARG A 188 -15.75 18.39 -14.48
N TYR A 189 -14.78 17.46 -14.38
CA TYR A 189 -14.24 16.75 -15.55
C TYR A 189 -14.48 15.24 -15.55
N VAL A 190 -14.73 14.60 -14.40
CA VAL A 190 -15.08 13.17 -14.37
C VAL A 190 -16.52 12.99 -14.80
N THR A 191 -16.72 12.30 -15.90
CA THR A 191 -18.07 11.92 -16.39
C THR A 191 -18.43 10.54 -15.83
N GLU A 192 -19.72 10.24 -15.68
CA GLU A 192 -20.11 8.88 -15.30
C GLU A 192 -19.74 7.88 -16.41
N SER A 193 -19.13 6.77 -16.02
CA SER A 193 -18.73 5.70 -16.96
C SER A 193 -19.64 4.48 -16.88
N HIS A 194 -20.48 4.45 -15.85
CA HIS A 194 -21.25 3.26 -15.49
C HIS A 194 -22.63 3.31 -16.14
N ASP A 195 -22.93 2.29 -16.94
CA ASP A 195 -24.29 2.04 -17.42
C ASP A 195 -24.95 1.04 -16.46
N ALA A 196 -25.66 1.56 -15.44
CA ALA A 196 -26.32 0.76 -14.41
C ALA A 196 -27.32 -0.24 -14.98
N ALA A 197 -27.91 0.03 -16.14
CA ALA A 197 -28.88 -0.83 -16.80
C ALA A 197 -28.23 -2.11 -17.37
N ALA A 198 -27.00 -2.01 -17.89
CA ALA A 198 -26.30 -3.13 -18.49
C ALA A 198 -25.79 -4.16 -17.45
N MET A 199 -25.46 -3.75 -16.23
CA MET A 199 -24.95 -4.64 -15.20
C MET A 199 -26.04 -5.38 -14.41
N HIS A 200 -27.23 -4.84 -14.27
CA HIS A 200 -28.37 -5.57 -13.66
C HIS A 200 -28.73 -6.82 -14.45
N ALA A 201 -28.39 -6.88 -15.75
CA ALA A 201 -28.59 -8.03 -16.63
C ALA A 201 -27.54 -9.15 -16.45
N SER A 202 -26.36 -8.86 -15.88
CA SER A 202 -25.25 -9.82 -15.81
C SER A 202 -25.05 -10.45 -14.43
N GLY A 203 -26.09 -10.76 -13.69
CA GLY A 203 -26.14 -11.31 -12.32
C GLY A 203 -25.16 -12.45 -11.97
N LYS A 204 -23.87 -12.27 -12.24
CA LYS A 204 -22.81 -13.20 -11.82
C LYS A 204 -22.56 -13.07 -10.32
N LYS A 205 -23.24 -13.91 -9.54
CA LYS A 205 -22.87 -14.18 -8.15
C LYS A 205 -21.41 -14.65 -8.13
N VAL A 206 -20.54 -13.90 -7.46
CA VAL A 206 -19.18 -14.36 -7.11
C VAL A 206 -19.32 -15.51 -6.11
N ARG A 207 -19.56 -16.71 -6.64
CA ARG A 207 -19.48 -17.95 -5.88
C ARG A 207 -18.01 -18.35 -5.80
N GLY A 208 -17.50 -18.61 -4.58
CA GLY A 208 -16.20 -19.26 -4.41
C GLY A 208 -15.15 -18.50 -3.60
N SER A 209 -15.34 -17.21 -3.23
CA SER A 209 -14.31 -16.45 -2.49
C SER A 209 -13.94 -17.11 -1.14
N ARG A 210 -14.92 -17.59 -0.36
CA ARG A 210 -14.67 -18.29 0.92
C ARG A 210 -13.97 -19.62 0.71
N GLU A 211 -14.33 -20.35 -0.33
CA GLU A 211 -13.74 -21.64 -0.67
C GLU A 211 -12.29 -21.46 -1.15
N ALA A 212 -12.02 -20.45 -1.99
CA ALA A 212 -10.68 -20.12 -2.43
C ALA A 212 -9.77 -19.69 -1.28
N VAL A 213 -10.27 -18.87 -0.34
CA VAL A 213 -9.54 -18.51 0.89
C VAL A 213 -9.24 -19.75 1.73
N ARG A 214 -10.24 -20.62 1.95
CA ARG A 214 -10.05 -21.87 2.67
C ARG A 214 -9.02 -22.77 1.99
N ARG A 215 -9.07 -22.89 0.65
CA ARG A 215 -8.11 -23.68 -0.14
C ARG A 215 -6.69 -23.17 0.03
N VAL A 216 -6.46 -21.87 -0.03
CA VAL A 216 -5.12 -21.26 0.18
C VAL A 216 -4.57 -21.58 1.58
N ILE A 217 -5.43 -21.64 2.60
CA ILE A 217 -5.02 -21.97 3.97
C ILE A 217 -4.77 -23.47 4.11
N SER A 218 -5.69 -24.33 3.62
CA SER A 218 -5.63 -25.78 3.82
C SER A 218 -4.65 -26.49 2.88
N HIS A 219 -4.35 -25.90 1.72
CA HIS A 219 -3.45 -26.46 0.70
C HIS A 219 -2.31 -25.48 0.40
N ALA A 220 -1.54 -25.12 1.44
CA ALA A 220 -0.44 -24.16 1.33
C ALA A 220 0.66 -24.58 0.34
N ASN A 221 0.74 -25.87 0.00
CA ASN A 221 1.72 -26.41 -0.94
C ASN A 221 1.31 -26.26 -2.43
N GLU A 222 0.07 -25.91 -2.72
CA GLU A 222 -0.33 -25.66 -4.11
C GLU A 222 0.38 -24.41 -4.67
N PRO A 223 0.71 -24.40 -5.98
CA PRO A 223 1.45 -23.28 -6.60
C PRO A 223 0.82 -21.92 -6.37
N ALA A 224 -0.48 -21.80 -6.56
CA ALA A 224 -1.21 -20.54 -6.34
C ALA A 224 -1.18 -20.10 -4.87
N SER A 225 -1.35 -21.04 -3.93
CA SER A 225 -1.28 -20.78 -2.50
C SER A 225 0.10 -20.29 -2.07
N ARG A 226 1.17 -20.93 -2.56
CA ARG A 226 2.56 -20.52 -2.27
C ARG A 226 2.82 -19.07 -2.72
N LEU A 227 2.37 -18.69 -3.93
CA LEU A 227 2.53 -17.32 -4.43
C LEU A 227 1.75 -16.30 -3.59
N ILE A 228 0.55 -16.66 -3.13
CA ILE A 228 -0.25 -15.80 -2.25
C ILE A 228 0.42 -15.65 -0.88
N TRP A 229 0.98 -16.71 -0.31
CA TRP A 229 1.74 -16.63 0.93
C TRP A 229 3.01 -15.81 0.79
N ILE A 230 3.79 -15.98 -0.29
CA ILE A 230 4.97 -15.16 -0.58
C ILE A 230 4.59 -13.68 -0.64
N TYR A 231 3.51 -13.35 -1.37
CA TYR A 231 3.01 -11.98 -1.45
C TYR A 231 2.63 -11.43 -0.08
N SER A 232 1.89 -12.21 0.73
CA SER A 232 1.43 -11.80 2.05
C SER A 232 2.57 -11.59 3.04
N ILE A 233 3.52 -12.52 3.11
CA ILE A 233 4.69 -12.44 3.99
C ILE A 233 5.55 -11.23 3.63
N THR A 234 5.85 -11.07 2.34
CA THR A 234 6.65 -9.94 1.84
C THR A 234 5.95 -8.60 2.07
N MET A 235 4.62 -8.55 1.86
CA MET A 235 3.81 -7.37 2.15
C MET A 235 3.82 -7.05 3.65
N GLY A 236 3.70 -8.06 4.50
CA GLY A 236 3.74 -7.89 5.95
C GLY A 236 5.09 -7.34 6.42
N ALA A 237 6.20 -7.92 5.98
CA ALA A 237 7.54 -7.43 6.32
C ALA A 237 7.76 -5.97 5.88
N PHE A 238 7.32 -5.63 4.67
CA PHE A 238 7.41 -4.26 4.14
C PHE A 238 6.53 -3.27 4.92
N GLN A 239 5.29 -3.64 5.24
CA GLN A 239 4.36 -2.77 5.96
C GLN A 239 4.72 -2.63 7.44
N GLY A 240 5.22 -3.71 8.06
CA GLY A 240 5.76 -3.66 9.42
C GLY A 240 6.95 -2.71 9.52
N MET A 241 7.89 -2.80 8.56
CA MET A 241 8.99 -1.84 8.46
C MET A 241 8.48 -0.39 8.34
N LEU A 242 7.56 -0.13 7.40
CA LEU A 242 7.05 1.22 7.16
C LEU A 242 6.39 1.83 8.41
N ALA A 243 5.73 1.01 9.23
CA ALA A 243 5.04 1.49 10.42
C ALA A 243 6.01 2.11 11.47
N VAL A 244 7.20 1.53 11.61
CA VAL A 244 8.18 1.96 12.63
C VAL A 244 9.38 2.69 12.03
N LEU A 245 9.50 2.78 10.71
CA LEU A 245 10.69 3.33 10.03
C LEU A 245 11.01 4.76 10.45
N ALA A 246 10.02 5.65 10.47
CA ALA A 246 10.24 7.05 10.83
C ALA A 246 10.69 7.19 12.29
N LEU A 247 10.14 6.39 13.21
CA LEU A 247 10.59 6.34 14.61
C LEU A 247 12.03 5.84 14.71
N PHE A 248 12.37 4.79 13.96
CA PHE A 248 13.72 4.25 13.92
C PHE A 248 14.74 5.28 13.38
N LEU A 249 14.38 5.98 12.30
CA LEU A 249 15.23 7.02 11.71
C LEU A 249 15.41 8.21 12.66
N ALA A 250 14.35 8.61 13.37
CA ALA A 250 14.45 9.63 14.41
C ALA A 250 15.37 9.20 15.56
N TYR A 251 15.21 7.97 16.03
CA TYR A 251 16.02 7.42 17.12
C TYR A 251 17.51 7.31 16.77
N LYS A 252 17.82 6.72 15.61
CA LYS A 252 19.22 6.36 15.27
C LYS A 252 19.97 7.46 14.54
N PHE A 253 19.29 8.24 13.69
CA PHE A 253 19.91 9.21 12.79
C PHE A 253 19.44 10.64 13.03
N ALA A 254 18.71 10.89 14.12
CA ALA A 254 18.14 12.19 14.45
C ALA A 254 17.34 12.83 13.29
N VAL A 255 16.68 11.98 12.48
CA VAL A 255 15.78 12.43 11.42
C VAL A 255 14.57 13.09 12.04
N THR A 256 14.20 14.27 11.55
CA THR A 256 13.11 15.10 12.06
C THR A 256 11.94 15.11 11.08
N GLU A 257 10.81 15.66 11.51
CA GLU A 257 9.65 15.88 10.65
C GLU A 257 9.95 16.76 9.43
N HIS A 258 10.94 17.65 9.49
CA HIS A 258 11.35 18.53 8.40
C HIS A 258 12.14 17.81 7.30
N ASN A 259 12.86 16.76 7.61
CA ASN A 259 13.74 16.07 6.65
C ASN A 259 13.28 14.65 6.29
N ILE A 260 12.33 14.06 6.99
CA ILE A 260 11.80 12.74 6.70
C ILE A 260 11.20 12.62 5.28
N GLY A 261 10.64 13.71 4.76
CA GLY A 261 10.09 13.75 3.41
C GLY A 261 11.12 13.46 2.33
N TYR A 262 12.34 13.97 2.45
CA TYR A 262 13.42 13.70 1.49
C TYR A 262 13.80 12.22 1.47
N PHE A 263 13.78 11.56 2.63
CA PHE A 263 14.02 10.13 2.72
C PHE A 263 12.95 9.31 1.97
N PHE A 264 11.67 9.59 2.21
CA PHE A 264 10.59 8.91 1.51
C PHE A 264 10.55 9.23 0.02
N THR A 265 10.89 10.47 -0.37
CA THR A 265 11.03 10.87 -1.78
C THR A 265 12.15 10.08 -2.46
N TYR A 266 13.29 9.90 -1.80
CA TYR A 266 14.39 9.08 -2.31
C TYR A 266 13.96 7.63 -2.54
N VAL A 267 13.35 7.00 -1.55
CA VAL A 267 12.82 5.63 -1.64
C VAL A 267 11.76 5.49 -2.73
N GLY A 268 10.85 6.46 -2.80
CA GLY A 268 9.82 6.52 -3.83
C GLY A 268 10.40 6.67 -5.23
N ALA A 269 11.38 7.54 -5.41
CA ALA A 269 12.05 7.76 -6.71
C ALA A 269 12.71 6.48 -7.21
N ILE A 270 13.45 5.76 -6.34
CA ILE A 270 14.04 4.46 -6.70
C ILE A 270 12.95 3.47 -7.13
N SER A 271 11.84 3.39 -6.38
CA SER A 271 10.74 2.48 -6.71
C SER A 271 10.14 2.79 -8.09
N VAL A 272 9.89 4.07 -8.38
CA VAL A 272 9.31 4.51 -9.66
C VAL A 272 10.27 4.26 -10.82
N ILE A 273 11.54 4.67 -10.69
CA ILE A 273 12.57 4.46 -11.73
C ILE A 273 12.73 2.97 -12.03
N THR A 274 12.81 2.15 -10.98
CA THR A 274 12.96 0.70 -11.13
C THR A 274 11.77 0.09 -11.87
N ARG A 275 10.54 0.44 -11.50
CA ARG A 275 9.34 -0.12 -12.14
C ARG A 275 9.14 0.38 -13.57
N ALA A 276 9.48 1.66 -13.83
CA ALA A 276 9.25 2.26 -15.15
C ALA A 276 10.29 1.83 -16.18
N PHE A 277 11.56 1.72 -15.80
CA PHE A 277 12.67 1.60 -16.75
C PHE A 277 13.46 0.29 -16.63
N VAL A 278 13.47 -0.34 -15.45
CA VAL A 278 14.34 -1.49 -15.15
C VAL A 278 13.55 -2.81 -15.15
N LEU A 279 12.38 -2.83 -14.52
CA LEU A 279 11.60 -4.06 -14.28
C LEU A 279 11.33 -4.84 -15.57
N GLY A 280 10.86 -4.18 -16.64
CA GLY A 280 10.53 -4.86 -17.89
C GLY A 280 11.74 -5.60 -18.48
N LYS A 281 12.87 -4.91 -18.64
CA LYS A 281 14.13 -5.49 -19.16
C LYS A 281 14.62 -6.65 -18.29
N MET A 282 14.51 -6.51 -16.97
CA MET A 282 14.93 -7.54 -16.03
C MET A 282 14.04 -8.79 -16.10
N VAL A 283 12.73 -8.60 -16.29
CA VAL A 283 11.78 -9.71 -16.53
C VAL A 283 12.12 -10.43 -17.82
N ASP A 284 12.45 -9.70 -18.90
CA ASP A 284 12.83 -10.29 -20.19
C ASP A 284 14.12 -11.13 -20.08
N TRP A 285 15.12 -10.68 -19.30
CA TRP A 285 16.41 -11.35 -19.15
C TRP A 285 16.38 -12.54 -18.18
N PHE A 286 15.76 -12.38 -17.02
CA PHE A 286 15.82 -13.37 -15.92
C PHE A 286 14.54 -14.19 -15.77
N GLY A 287 13.41 -13.69 -16.30
CA GLY A 287 12.08 -14.23 -16.06
C GLY A 287 11.54 -13.89 -14.65
N GLU A 288 10.22 -13.90 -14.53
CA GLU A 288 9.53 -13.55 -13.28
C GLU A 288 9.94 -14.42 -12.07
N PRO A 289 10.12 -15.77 -12.19
CA PRO A 289 10.48 -16.61 -11.05
C PRO A 289 11.83 -16.27 -10.43
N ARG A 290 12.86 -16.04 -11.27
CA ARG A 290 14.20 -15.69 -10.79
C ARG A 290 14.22 -14.27 -10.23
N LEU A 291 13.59 -13.33 -10.95
CA LEU A 291 13.56 -11.93 -10.56
C LEU A 291 12.81 -11.73 -9.25
N SER A 292 11.71 -12.45 -8.99
CA SER A 292 11.01 -12.39 -7.71
C SER A 292 11.89 -12.87 -6.55
N ARG A 293 12.69 -13.93 -6.74
CA ARG A 293 13.65 -14.40 -5.72
C ARG A 293 14.75 -13.38 -5.47
N VAL A 294 15.33 -12.80 -6.52
CA VAL A 294 16.32 -11.71 -6.38
C VAL A 294 15.71 -10.54 -5.60
N GLY A 295 14.48 -10.16 -5.93
CA GLY A 295 13.75 -9.11 -5.21
C GLY A 295 13.56 -9.44 -3.73
N MET A 296 13.18 -10.66 -3.37
CA MET A 296 13.07 -11.09 -1.97
C MET A 296 14.41 -11.06 -1.24
N VAL A 297 15.50 -11.50 -1.89
CA VAL A 297 16.85 -11.40 -1.31
C VAL A 297 17.24 -9.95 -1.06
N MET A 298 17.04 -9.07 -2.05
CA MET A 298 17.35 -7.64 -1.90
C MET A 298 16.54 -7.02 -0.76
N LEU A 299 15.24 -7.31 -0.68
CA LEU A 299 14.39 -6.81 0.40
C LEU A 299 14.85 -7.32 1.76
N ALA A 300 15.17 -8.61 1.89
CA ALA A 300 15.62 -9.21 3.14
C ALA A 300 16.94 -8.60 3.61
N ILE A 301 17.92 -8.43 2.70
CA ILE A 301 19.20 -7.78 2.99
C ILE A 301 18.96 -6.31 3.37
N GLY A 302 18.13 -5.58 2.61
CA GLY A 302 17.80 -4.19 2.89
C GLY A 302 17.19 -4.01 4.27
N LEU A 303 16.24 -4.88 4.65
CA LEU A 303 15.64 -4.88 5.99
C LEU A 303 16.69 -5.19 7.07
N ALA A 304 17.44 -6.27 6.95
CA ALA A 304 18.41 -6.68 7.97
C ALA A 304 19.59 -5.69 8.10
N ALA A 305 20.04 -5.07 7.02
CA ALA A 305 21.15 -4.14 7.01
C ALA A 305 20.77 -2.72 7.50
N LEU A 306 19.48 -2.35 7.44
CA LEU A 306 19.00 -1.04 7.86
C LEU A 306 19.37 -0.72 9.32
N PRO A 307 19.11 -1.59 10.32
CA PRO A 307 19.52 -1.36 11.69
C PRO A 307 21.05 -1.36 11.89
N LEU A 308 21.80 -2.00 11.02
CA LEU A 308 23.26 -2.09 11.10
C LEU A 308 23.99 -0.90 10.49
N SER A 309 23.29 -0.05 9.72
CA SER A 309 23.88 1.10 9.02
C SER A 309 24.49 2.09 10.02
N PRO A 310 25.81 2.39 9.95
CA PRO A 310 26.49 3.26 10.91
C PRO A 310 26.37 4.76 10.54
N SER A 311 26.01 5.09 9.29
CA SER A 311 25.96 6.46 8.79
C SER A 311 24.86 6.64 7.75
N ILE A 312 24.47 7.89 7.49
CA ILE A 312 23.44 8.24 6.50
C ILE A 312 23.80 7.77 5.08
N PRO A 313 25.02 7.89 4.57
CA PRO A 313 25.37 7.37 3.24
C PRO A 313 25.19 5.84 3.13
N ILE A 314 25.60 5.08 4.16
CA ILE A 314 25.41 3.63 4.18
C ILE A 314 23.92 3.30 4.33
N LEU A 315 23.17 4.05 5.14
CA LEU A 315 21.72 3.93 5.23
C LEU A 315 21.05 4.14 3.86
N ALA A 316 21.49 5.13 3.09
CA ALA A 316 20.95 5.38 1.75
C ALA A 316 21.14 4.18 0.81
N LEU A 317 22.33 3.54 0.86
CA LEU A 317 22.58 2.33 0.08
C LEU A 317 21.74 1.13 0.54
N THR A 318 21.66 0.90 1.85
CA THR A 318 20.91 -0.24 2.40
C THR A 318 19.41 -0.09 2.20
N VAL A 319 18.88 1.12 2.41
CA VAL A 319 17.46 1.39 2.22
C VAL A 319 17.05 1.33 0.75
N ALA A 320 17.95 1.61 -0.20
CA ALA A 320 17.68 1.47 -1.63
C ALA A 320 17.33 0.02 -2.03
N LEU A 321 17.83 -0.98 -1.31
CA LEU A 321 17.51 -2.38 -1.55
C LEU A 321 16.03 -2.70 -1.28
N VAL A 322 15.37 -1.95 -0.41
CA VAL A 322 13.95 -2.17 -0.07
C VAL A 322 13.03 -1.85 -1.26
N PRO A 323 13.05 -0.64 -1.87
CA PRO A 323 12.23 -0.35 -3.03
C PRO A 323 12.61 -1.18 -4.26
N LEU A 324 13.90 -1.51 -4.46
CA LEU A 324 14.34 -2.44 -5.51
C LEU A 324 13.73 -3.83 -5.30
N GLY A 325 13.85 -4.37 -4.09
CA GLY A 325 13.30 -5.67 -3.73
C GLY A 325 11.79 -5.75 -3.93
N THR A 326 11.04 -4.75 -3.46
CA THR A 326 9.58 -4.69 -3.62
C THR A 326 9.16 -4.49 -5.07
N ALA A 327 9.91 -3.69 -5.85
CA ALA A 327 9.63 -3.45 -7.26
C ALA A 327 9.78 -4.73 -8.11
N PHE A 328 10.70 -5.61 -7.75
CA PHE A 328 10.86 -6.90 -8.42
C PHE A 328 9.93 -7.98 -7.88
N THR A 329 9.70 -8.05 -6.57
CA THR A 329 8.91 -9.14 -5.96
C THR A 329 7.42 -9.03 -6.29
N PHE A 330 6.77 -7.90 -5.97
CA PHE A 330 5.30 -7.82 -6.05
C PHE A 330 4.75 -7.99 -7.47
N PRO A 331 5.27 -7.31 -8.51
CA PRO A 331 4.77 -7.50 -9.87
C PRO A 331 5.03 -8.91 -10.40
N CYS A 332 6.23 -9.47 -10.14
CA CYS A 332 6.58 -10.81 -10.62
C CYS A 332 5.72 -11.90 -9.97
N VAL A 333 5.52 -11.84 -8.64
CA VAL A 333 4.66 -12.81 -7.93
C VAL A 333 3.21 -12.73 -8.42
N THR A 334 2.71 -11.50 -8.62
CA THR A 334 1.35 -11.28 -9.13
C THR A 334 1.22 -11.74 -10.60
N GLY A 335 2.23 -11.47 -11.43
CA GLY A 335 2.31 -11.94 -12.82
C GLY A 335 2.28 -13.47 -12.90
N LEU A 336 3.14 -14.15 -12.12
CA LEU A 336 3.16 -15.61 -12.02
C LEU A 336 1.82 -16.19 -11.59
N LEU A 337 1.19 -15.61 -10.55
CA LEU A 337 -0.13 -16.06 -10.10
C LEU A 337 -1.15 -15.97 -11.24
N SER A 338 -1.13 -14.88 -12.02
CA SER A 338 -2.03 -14.70 -13.16
C SER A 338 -1.81 -15.71 -14.30
N GLN A 339 -0.59 -16.25 -14.42
CA GLN A 339 -0.24 -17.23 -15.48
C GLN A 339 -0.61 -18.67 -15.10
N ILE A 340 -0.48 -19.04 -13.82
CA ILE A 340 -0.72 -20.42 -13.37
C ILE A 340 -2.19 -20.70 -13.05
N VAL A 341 -2.99 -19.66 -12.78
CA VAL A 341 -4.43 -19.81 -12.48
C VAL A 341 -5.23 -19.76 -13.79
N PRO A 342 -6.23 -20.65 -13.97
CA PRO A 342 -7.11 -20.64 -15.15
C PRO A 342 -7.78 -19.27 -15.36
N ASN A 343 -7.99 -18.89 -16.62
CA ASN A 343 -8.52 -17.57 -16.97
C ASN A 343 -9.85 -17.22 -16.25
N HIS A 344 -10.73 -18.22 -16.09
CA HIS A 344 -12.03 -18.03 -15.43
C HIS A 344 -11.96 -17.84 -13.91
N GLU A 345 -10.87 -18.26 -13.25
CA GLU A 345 -10.61 -18.12 -11.82
C GLU A 345 -9.62 -17.01 -11.49
N ARG A 346 -8.96 -16.42 -12.49
CA ARG A 346 -7.90 -15.43 -12.31
C ARG A 346 -8.33 -14.27 -11.42
N GLY A 347 -9.50 -13.68 -11.66
CA GLY A 347 -10.05 -12.60 -10.84
C GLY A 347 -10.28 -13.01 -9.39
N LEU A 348 -10.72 -14.25 -9.15
CA LEU A 348 -10.94 -14.79 -7.82
C LEU A 348 -9.61 -14.88 -7.04
N TYR A 349 -8.59 -15.53 -7.61
CA TYR A 349 -7.30 -15.69 -6.93
C TYR A 349 -6.54 -14.37 -6.75
N MET A 350 -6.65 -13.43 -7.70
CA MET A 350 -6.11 -12.08 -7.53
C MET A 350 -6.81 -11.34 -6.37
N GLY A 351 -8.13 -11.51 -6.22
CA GLY A 351 -8.88 -10.98 -5.08
C GLY A 351 -8.46 -11.61 -3.76
N VAL A 352 -8.24 -12.93 -3.74
CA VAL A 352 -7.72 -13.63 -2.55
C VAL A 352 -6.31 -13.13 -2.20
N GLN A 353 -5.41 -12.94 -3.17
CA GLN A 353 -4.08 -12.36 -2.95
C GLN A 353 -4.18 -10.97 -2.28
N GLN A 354 -5.09 -10.11 -2.75
CA GLN A 354 -5.32 -8.79 -2.15
C GLN A 354 -5.89 -8.88 -0.73
N THR A 355 -6.74 -9.86 -0.45
CA THR A 355 -7.27 -10.12 0.90
C THR A 355 -6.14 -10.51 1.87
N PHE A 356 -5.28 -11.45 1.48
CA PHE A 356 -4.12 -11.85 2.29
C PHE A 356 -3.12 -10.70 2.48
N GLY A 357 -2.85 -9.92 1.43
CA GLY A 357 -2.05 -8.71 1.53
C GLY A 357 -2.68 -7.64 2.42
N GLY A 358 -4.01 -7.50 2.39
CA GLY A 358 -4.77 -6.62 3.28
C GLY A 358 -4.66 -7.04 4.73
N LEU A 359 -4.78 -8.33 5.02
CA LEU A 359 -4.60 -8.88 6.37
C LEU A 359 -3.16 -8.65 6.88
N ALA A 360 -2.17 -8.83 6.02
CA ALA A 360 -0.78 -8.54 6.36
C ALA A 360 -0.56 -7.06 6.73
N ARG A 361 -1.23 -6.12 6.03
CA ARG A 361 -1.22 -4.67 6.37
C ARG A 361 -1.87 -4.35 7.71
N VAL A 362 -2.74 -5.20 8.22
CA VAL A 362 -3.37 -5.05 9.53
C VAL A 362 -2.48 -5.62 10.64
N VAL A 363 -1.98 -6.85 10.45
CA VAL A 363 -1.28 -7.59 11.51
C VAL A 363 0.18 -7.14 11.66
N ALA A 364 0.89 -6.94 10.56
CA ALA A 364 2.33 -6.70 10.60
C ALA A 364 2.73 -5.38 11.29
N PRO A 365 2.02 -4.25 11.15
CA PRO A 365 2.30 -3.05 11.93
C PRO A 365 2.25 -3.29 13.44
N LEU A 366 1.25 -4.02 13.93
CA LEU A 366 1.13 -4.32 15.38
C LEU A 366 2.32 -5.13 15.89
N TYR A 367 2.69 -6.18 15.16
CA TYR A 367 3.88 -6.95 15.48
C TYR A 367 5.14 -6.07 15.49
N ALA A 368 5.30 -5.23 14.48
CA ALA A 368 6.46 -4.35 14.36
C ALA A 368 6.50 -3.29 15.49
N GLY A 369 5.36 -2.68 15.83
CA GLY A 369 5.27 -1.71 16.91
C GLY A 369 5.58 -2.33 18.27
N TRP A 370 5.00 -3.50 18.55
CA TRP A 370 5.23 -4.22 19.79
C TRP A 370 6.69 -4.64 19.96
N THR A 371 7.28 -5.23 18.92
CA THR A 371 8.69 -5.67 18.96
C THR A 371 9.65 -4.49 19.02
N PHE A 372 9.31 -3.36 18.40
CA PHE A 372 10.07 -2.12 18.45
C PHE A 372 10.18 -1.56 19.87
N ASP A 373 9.06 -1.55 20.60
CA ASP A 373 9.01 -0.97 21.96
C ASP A 373 9.58 -1.93 23.03
N HIS A 374 9.40 -3.26 22.90
CA HIS A 374 9.70 -4.22 23.96
C HIS A 374 10.99 -5.03 23.74
N LEU A 375 11.32 -5.36 22.49
CA LEU A 375 12.46 -6.22 22.17
C LEU A 375 13.65 -5.44 21.59
N GLY A 376 13.42 -4.21 21.15
CA GLY A 376 14.44 -3.30 20.64
C GLY A 376 14.17 -2.80 19.23
N HIS A 377 14.66 -1.59 18.95
CA HIS A 377 14.33 -0.81 17.76
C HIS A 377 14.75 -1.48 16.43
N GLY A 378 15.73 -2.38 16.45
CA GLY A 378 16.17 -3.13 15.25
C GLY A 378 15.40 -4.43 15.00
N VAL A 379 14.71 -4.97 16.01
CA VAL A 379 14.07 -6.30 15.93
C VAL A 379 13.03 -6.42 14.82
N PRO A 380 12.12 -5.46 14.59
CA PRO A 380 11.13 -5.56 13.50
C PRO A 380 11.78 -5.72 12.13
N PHE A 381 12.93 -5.09 11.91
CA PHE A 381 13.66 -5.14 10.64
C PHE A 381 14.34 -6.48 10.45
N PHE A 382 15.04 -7.02 11.49
CA PHE A 382 15.68 -8.32 11.42
C PHE A 382 14.66 -9.44 11.23
N THR A 383 13.59 -9.43 12.01
CA THR A 383 12.53 -10.45 11.90
C THR A 383 11.78 -10.34 10.57
N GLY A 384 11.53 -9.13 10.06
CA GLY A 384 10.98 -8.91 8.73
C GLY A 384 11.89 -9.47 7.64
N GLY A 385 13.21 -9.23 7.73
CA GLY A 385 14.21 -9.79 6.81
C GLY A 385 14.23 -11.32 6.84
N LEU A 386 14.20 -11.91 8.03
CA LEU A 386 14.16 -13.35 8.21
C LEU A 386 12.87 -13.99 7.63
N LEU A 387 11.73 -13.36 7.86
CA LEU A 387 10.45 -13.80 7.28
C LEU A 387 10.47 -13.77 5.76
N VAL A 388 11.05 -12.72 5.13
CA VAL A 388 11.19 -12.66 3.67
C VAL A 388 12.15 -13.73 3.17
N LEU A 389 13.27 -13.98 3.86
CA LEU A 389 14.19 -15.08 3.52
C LEU A 389 13.49 -16.44 3.60
N SER A 390 12.70 -16.68 4.65
CA SER A 390 11.93 -17.92 4.76
C SER A 390 10.91 -18.09 3.63
N ALA A 391 10.32 -17.00 3.14
CA ALA A 391 9.39 -17.05 2.01
C ALA A 391 10.08 -17.48 0.68
N ILE A 392 11.42 -17.34 0.57
CA ILE A 392 12.17 -17.81 -0.62
C ILE A 392 12.02 -19.32 -0.78
N PHE A 393 11.99 -20.08 0.34
CA PHE A 393 11.82 -21.54 0.28
C PHE A 393 10.47 -21.95 -0.34
N LEU A 394 9.41 -21.13 -0.17
CA LEU A 394 8.13 -21.35 -0.84
C LEU A 394 8.24 -21.14 -2.36
N GLY A 395 9.25 -20.40 -2.80
CA GLY A 395 9.48 -20.00 -4.19
C GLY A 395 10.50 -20.83 -4.97
N LEU A 396 11.11 -21.85 -4.37
CA LEU A 396 12.20 -22.61 -5.03
C LEU A 396 11.76 -23.35 -6.30
N ASP A 397 10.51 -23.82 -6.34
CA ASP A 397 9.97 -24.61 -7.46
C ASP A 397 9.18 -23.80 -8.50
N MET A 398 9.15 -22.47 -8.39
CA MET A 398 8.31 -21.61 -9.26
C MET A 398 8.64 -21.75 -10.77
N GLU A 399 9.87 -22.13 -11.13
CA GLU A 399 10.26 -22.35 -12.53
C GLU A 399 9.51 -23.52 -13.17
N LYS A 400 9.25 -24.58 -12.39
CA LYS A 400 8.48 -25.75 -12.85
C LYS A 400 7.04 -25.39 -13.20
N TYR A 401 6.46 -24.43 -12.49
CA TYR A 401 5.07 -24.01 -12.71
C TYR A 401 4.89 -23.24 -14.01
N ARG A 402 5.88 -22.44 -14.42
CA ARG A 402 5.87 -21.74 -15.71
C ARG A 402 5.95 -22.72 -16.88
N ALA A 403 6.81 -23.74 -16.78
CA ALA A 403 6.94 -24.77 -17.81
C ALA A 403 5.64 -25.59 -17.97
N GLY A 404 4.96 -25.93 -16.87
CA GLY A 404 3.68 -26.62 -16.89
C GLY A 404 2.53 -25.78 -17.49
N ALA A 405 2.47 -24.49 -17.19
CA ALA A 405 1.47 -23.57 -17.75
C ALA A 405 1.67 -23.37 -19.27
N ALA A 406 2.90 -23.27 -19.75
CA ALA A 406 3.20 -23.18 -21.18
C ALA A 406 2.80 -24.47 -21.93
N ALA A 407 2.99 -25.65 -21.33
CA ALA A 407 2.61 -26.93 -21.92
C ALA A 407 1.09 -27.15 -21.99
N VAL A 408 0.30 -26.50 -21.13
CA VAL A 408 -1.17 -26.53 -21.13
C VAL A 408 -1.76 -25.52 -22.14
N ALA A 409 -1.07 -24.41 -22.39
CA ALA A 409 -1.51 -23.38 -23.34
C ALA A 409 -1.26 -23.78 -24.82
N THR A 410 -0.41 -24.79 -25.06
CA THR A 410 -0.10 -25.33 -26.38
C THR A 410 -0.91 -26.57 -26.74
N LYS A 411 -1.77 -27.05 -25.86
CA LYS A 411 -2.81 -28.05 -26.10
C LYS A 411 -4.20 -27.41 -26.15
#